data_25527a003be151756a7bac5741965f19
#
_entry.id   25527a003be151756a7bac5741965f19
#
_cell.length_a   1.000
_cell.length_b   1.000
_cell.length_c   1.000
_cell.angle_alpha   90.00
_cell.angle_beta   90.00
_cell.angle_gamma   90.00
#
_symmetry.space_group_name_H-M   'P 1'
#
loop_
_entity.id
_entity.type
_entity.pdbx_description
1 polymer ?
#
loop_
_entity_poly.entity_id
_entity_poly.type
_entity_poly.pdbx_seq_one_letter_code
_entity_poly.pdbx_strand_id
1 'polypeptide(L)'
;AGIIICGTAMHSIASVESEAVTARTKAMSEISDNMRVLGLMLKGQVNFDLVSAKLAIQNIQKLADQTPKLFEIEAVDPHAEAKPEIWSNYDDFVNKAFNLKTAAIDAGGLLVDKDSLKDVIMSIGKTCKSCHSVYRN
;
A
#
# COMPACT_ATOMS: atom_id res chain seq x y z
N ALA A 1 23.21 14.79 46.45
CA ALA A 1 21.86 14.84 45.91
C ALA A 1 21.94 14.79 44.37
N GLY A 2 21.74 13.64 43.76
CA GLY A 2 21.72 13.46 42.32
C GLY A 2 20.29 13.40 41.83
N ILE A 3 19.92 14.30 40.97
CA ILE A 3 18.64 14.27 40.23
C ILE A 3 18.88 13.46 38.98
N ILE A 4 18.30 12.25 38.92
CA ILE A 4 18.23 11.45 37.70
C ILE A 4 17.03 11.92 36.92
N ILE A 5 17.26 12.62 35.80
CA ILE A 5 16.24 13.02 34.85
C ILE A 5 15.93 11.80 33.96
N CYS A 6 14.86 11.10 34.28
CA CYS A 6 14.30 10.02 33.45
C CYS A 6 13.22 10.61 32.53
N GLY A 7 13.62 11.30 31.46
CA GLY A 7 12.69 12.07 30.60
C GLY A 7 12.76 11.80 29.11
N THR A 8 13.64 10.89 28.63
CA THR A 8 13.92 10.78 27.19
C THR A 8 13.24 9.63 26.46
N ALA A 9 12.66 8.63 27.16
CA ALA A 9 12.13 7.43 26.52
C ALA A 9 10.73 7.62 25.89
N MET A 10 9.87 8.45 26.46
CA MET A 10 8.50 8.63 25.95
C MET A 10 8.42 9.41 24.62
N HIS A 11 9.34 10.37 24.41
CA HIS A 11 9.36 11.14 23.16
C HIS A 11 9.81 10.28 21.95
N SER A 12 10.66 9.30 22.15
CA SER A 12 11.16 8.43 21.06
C SER A 12 10.10 7.43 20.59
N ILE A 13 9.25 6.91 21.47
CA ILE A 13 8.19 5.95 21.09
C ILE A 13 7.10 6.65 20.28
N ALA A 14 6.60 7.79 20.74
CA ALA A 14 5.58 8.56 20.02
C ALA A 14 6.05 9.04 18.63
N SER A 15 7.35 9.38 18.46
CA SER A 15 7.91 9.75 17.15
C SER A 15 7.98 8.54 16.20
N VAL A 16 8.37 7.36 16.67
CA VAL A 16 8.44 6.12 15.87
C VAL A 16 7.04 5.70 15.42
N GLU A 17 6.03 5.78 16.26
CA GLU A 17 4.63 5.49 15.90
C GLU A 17 4.10 6.47 14.84
N SER A 18 4.36 7.77 14.99
CA SER A 18 3.98 8.80 14.01
C SER A 18 4.67 8.61 12.67
N GLU A 19 5.97 8.26 12.66
CA GLU A 19 6.72 7.95 11.44
C GLU A 19 6.15 6.70 10.75
N ALA A 20 5.81 5.65 11.50
CA ALA A 20 5.20 4.44 10.96
C ALA A 20 3.85 4.73 10.29
N VAL A 21 2.99 5.52 10.92
CA VAL A 21 1.70 5.95 10.34
C VAL A 21 1.92 6.75 9.06
N THR A 22 2.85 7.69 9.07
CA THR A 22 3.19 8.50 7.89
C THR A 22 3.71 7.64 6.74
N ALA A 23 4.63 6.72 7.01
CA ALA A 23 5.23 5.87 5.99
C ALA A 23 4.20 4.97 5.29
N ARG A 24 3.32 4.31 6.06
CA ARG A 24 2.28 3.44 5.47
C ARG A 24 1.19 4.22 4.75
N THR A 25 0.80 5.40 5.24
CA THR A 25 -0.15 6.28 4.55
C THR A 25 0.42 6.74 3.21
N LYS A 26 1.69 7.13 3.19
CA LYS A 26 2.40 7.49 1.97
C LYS A 26 2.43 6.33 0.97
N ALA A 27 2.78 5.12 1.40
CA ALA A 27 2.83 3.95 0.53
C ALA A 27 1.45 3.64 -0.10
N MET A 28 0.36 3.73 0.68
CA MET A 28 -1.00 3.55 0.17
C MET A 28 -1.41 4.63 -0.82
N SER A 29 -1.02 5.89 -0.57
CA SER A 29 -1.24 7.00 -1.50
C SER A 29 -0.50 6.78 -2.82
N GLU A 30 0.77 6.35 -2.77
CA GLU A 30 1.56 6.06 -3.96
C GLU A 30 0.98 4.88 -4.77
N ILE A 31 0.47 3.82 -4.13
CA ILE A 31 -0.25 2.75 -4.82
C ILE A 31 -1.48 3.31 -5.54
N SER A 32 -2.27 4.13 -4.85
CA SER A 32 -3.46 4.77 -5.43
C SER A 32 -3.11 5.66 -6.63
N ASP A 33 -2.03 6.43 -6.55
CA ASP A 33 -1.57 7.28 -7.65
C ASP A 33 -1.15 6.47 -8.87
N ASN A 34 -0.46 5.34 -8.68
CA ASN A 34 -0.10 4.45 -9.78
C ASN A 34 -1.34 3.79 -10.42
N MET A 35 -2.33 3.39 -9.61
CA MET A 35 -3.62 2.90 -10.13
C MET A 35 -4.36 3.98 -10.91
N ARG A 36 -4.30 5.25 -10.46
CA ARG A 36 -4.90 6.40 -11.14
C ARG A 36 -4.27 6.64 -12.51
N VAL A 37 -2.95 6.50 -12.66
CA VAL A 37 -2.26 6.59 -13.96
C VAL A 37 -2.85 5.59 -14.94
N LEU A 38 -3.00 4.33 -14.54
CA LEU A 38 -3.60 3.29 -15.38
C LEU A 38 -5.07 3.62 -15.72
N GLY A 39 -5.82 4.09 -14.74
CA GLY A 39 -7.23 4.49 -14.92
C GLY A 39 -7.43 5.65 -15.90
N LEU A 40 -6.54 6.65 -15.88
CA LEU A 40 -6.57 7.78 -16.81
C LEU A 40 -6.30 7.32 -18.25
N MET A 41 -5.35 6.39 -18.44
CA MET A 41 -5.09 5.78 -19.75
C MET A 41 -6.27 4.96 -20.26
N LEU A 42 -6.91 4.17 -19.38
CA LEU A 42 -8.09 3.37 -19.73
C LEU A 42 -9.25 4.27 -20.20
N LYS A 43 -9.47 5.37 -19.50
CA LYS A 43 -10.54 6.34 -19.83
C LYS A 43 -10.21 7.20 -21.05
N GLY A 44 -9.00 7.12 -21.59
CA GLY A 44 -8.56 7.97 -22.68
C GLY A 44 -8.34 9.44 -22.31
N GLN A 45 -8.23 9.75 -21.01
CA GLN A 45 -7.93 11.10 -20.51
C GLN A 45 -6.45 11.47 -20.67
N VAL A 46 -5.59 10.45 -20.76
CA VAL A 46 -4.21 10.55 -21.23
C VAL A 46 -3.97 9.46 -22.27
N ASN A 47 -3.00 9.68 -23.16
CA ASN A 47 -2.62 8.69 -24.16
C ASN A 47 -2.07 7.44 -23.48
N PHE A 48 -2.41 6.27 -24.02
CA PHE A 48 -1.80 5.01 -23.58
C PHE A 48 -0.32 5.00 -23.92
N ASP A 49 0.50 4.74 -22.92
CA ASP A 49 1.94 4.49 -23.03
C ASP A 49 2.29 3.21 -22.26
N LEU A 50 2.71 2.20 -22.99
CA LEU A 50 3.02 0.89 -22.42
C LEU A 50 4.15 0.94 -21.38
N VAL A 51 5.17 1.77 -21.62
CA VAL A 51 6.31 1.91 -20.70
C VAL A 51 5.87 2.51 -19.38
N SER A 52 5.15 3.61 -19.44
CA SER A 52 4.59 4.27 -18.23
C SER A 52 3.60 3.38 -17.48
N ALA A 53 2.76 2.65 -18.22
CA ALA A 53 1.81 1.72 -17.62
C ALA A 53 2.51 0.56 -16.90
N LYS A 54 3.53 -0.04 -17.51
CA LYS A 54 4.35 -1.08 -16.87
C LYS A 54 5.11 -0.55 -15.66
N LEU A 55 5.63 0.67 -15.72
CA LEU A 55 6.30 1.30 -14.57
C LEU A 55 5.33 1.49 -13.40
N ALA A 56 4.10 1.94 -13.66
CA ALA A 56 3.08 2.06 -12.63
C ALA A 56 2.80 0.71 -11.93
N ILE A 57 2.69 -0.37 -12.69
CA ILE A 57 2.50 -1.73 -12.14
C ILE A 57 3.71 -2.17 -11.31
N GLN A 58 4.94 -1.93 -11.79
CA GLN A 58 6.16 -2.25 -11.04
C GLN A 58 6.25 -1.48 -9.72
N ASN A 59 5.83 -0.22 -9.70
CA ASN A 59 5.75 0.57 -8.47
C ASN A 59 4.75 -0.03 -7.48
N ILE A 60 3.57 -0.45 -7.96
CA ILE A 60 2.57 -1.14 -7.12
C ILE A 60 3.16 -2.44 -6.55
N GLN A 61 3.82 -3.25 -7.38
CA GLN A 61 4.48 -4.48 -6.94
C GLN A 61 5.50 -4.22 -5.81
N LYS A 62 6.36 -3.23 -5.99
CA LYS A 62 7.38 -2.84 -4.99
C LYS A 62 6.74 -2.38 -3.67
N LEU A 63 5.73 -1.53 -3.75
CA LEU A 63 5.03 -1.01 -2.57
C LEU A 63 4.24 -2.11 -1.84
N ALA A 64 3.64 -3.05 -2.57
CA ALA A 64 2.98 -4.21 -2.00
C ALA A 64 3.97 -5.11 -1.24
N ASP A 65 5.16 -5.32 -1.78
CA ASP A 65 6.25 -6.07 -1.13
C ASP A 65 6.71 -5.41 0.18
N GLN A 66 6.71 -4.09 0.23
CA GLN A 66 7.11 -3.32 1.42
C GLN A 66 5.99 -3.21 2.47
N THR A 67 4.74 -3.42 2.09
CA THR A 67 3.57 -3.19 2.95
C THR A 67 3.65 -3.95 4.27
N PRO A 68 3.96 -5.26 4.35
CA PRO A 68 4.06 -5.94 5.64
C PRO A 68 5.02 -5.24 6.60
N LYS A 69 6.21 -4.87 6.13
CA LYS A 69 7.21 -4.22 6.96
C LYS A 69 6.75 -2.85 7.49
N LEU A 70 6.01 -2.10 6.69
CA LEU A 70 5.48 -0.79 7.08
C LEU A 70 4.42 -0.89 8.19
N PHE A 71 3.82 -2.06 8.37
CA PHE A 71 2.81 -2.34 9.39
C PHE A 71 3.31 -3.19 10.56
N GLU A 72 4.61 -3.48 10.67
CA GLU A 72 5.17 -4.22 11.83
C GLU A 72 4.95 -3.48 13.14
N ILE A 73 5.01 -2.15 13.13
CA ILE A 73 4.77 -1.33 14.31
C ILE A 73 3.26 -1.12 14.45
N GLU A 74 2.70 -1.61 15.57
CA GLU A 74 1.32 -1.33 15.94
C GLU A 74 1.20 0.14 16.37
N ALA A 75 0.65 0.96 15.48
CA ALA A 75 0.39 2.36 15.73
C ALA A 75 -1.00 2.72 15.19
N VAL A 76 -1.87 3.19 16.06
CA VAL A 76 -3.23 3.63 15.71
C VAL A 76 -3.31 5.13 15.87
N ASP A 77 -3.50 5.83 14.76
CA ASP A 77 -3.81 7.25 14.73
C ASP A 77 -5.33 7.41 14.59
N PRO A 78 -6.01 8.28 15.38
CA PRO A 78 -7.45 8.53 15.25
C PRO A 78 -7.89 8.99 13.86
N HIS A 79 -6.97 9.56 13.08
CA HIS A 79 -7.20 10.00 11.71
C HIS A 79 -6.78 8.96 10.66
N ALA A 80 -6.14 7.86 11.07
CA ALA A 80 -5.75 6.79 10.17
C ALA A 80 -6.92 5.82 9.96
N GLU A 81 -7.03 5.31 8.75
CA GLU A 81 -8.08 4.37 8.38
C GLU A 81 -7.73 2.90 8.67
N ALA A 82 -6.50 2.63 9.14
CA ALA A 82 -6.05 1.28 9.48
C ALA A 82 -6.72 0.74 10.74
N LYS A 83 -7.34 -0.43 10.64
CA LYS A 83 -7.99 -1.09 11.76
C LYS A 83 -7.00 -1.85 12.63
N PRO A 84 -7.22 -1.92 13.96
CA PRO A 84 -6.36 -2.70 14.87
C PRO A 84 -6.38 -4.22 14.57
N GLU A 85 -7.38 -4.73 13.87
CA GLU A 85 -7.46 -6.11 13.41
C GLU A 85 -6.29 -6.54 12.52
N ILE A 86 -5.57 -5.60 11.92
CA ILE A 86 -4.33 -5.85 11.18
C ILE A 86 -3.35 -6.64 12.06
N TRP A 87 -3.16 -6.20 13.30
CA TRP A 87 -2.16 -6.78 14.21
C TRP A 87 -2.65 -8.03 14.93
N SER A 88 -3.96 -8.16 15.16
CA SER A 88 -4.53 -9.40 15.69
C SER A 88 -4.62 -10.53 14.65
N ASN A 89 -4.58 -10.20 13.35
CA ASN A 89 -4.60 -11.14 12.22
C ASN A 89 -3.46 -10.86 11.24
N TYR A 90 -2.25 -10.61 11.76
CA TYR A 90 -1.13 -10.12 10.96
C TYR A 90 -0.72 -11.07 9.82
N ASP A 91 -0.77 -12.38 10.03
CA ASP A 91 -0.46 -13.36 8.99
C ASP A 91 -1.43 -13.28 7.81
N ASP A 92 -2.73 -13.09 8.06
CA ASP A 92 -3.72 -12.88 7.00
C ASP A 92 -3.50 -11.54 6.29
N PHE A 93 -3.18 -10.49 7.03
CA PHE A 93 -2.81 -9.19 6.46
C PHE A 93 -1.60 -9.31 5.52
N VAL A 94 -0.54 -10.00 5.94
CA VAL A 94 0.66 -10.27 5.13
C VAL A 94 0.29 -11.03 3.86
N ASN A 95 -0.57 -12.06 3.97
CA ASN A 95 -1.05 -12.82 2.81
C ASN A 95 -1.82 -11.94 1.82
N LYS A 96 -2.62 -10.99 2.30
CA LYS A 96 -3.34 -10.05 1.43
C LYS A 96 -2.40 -9.08 0.72
N ALA A 97 -1.36 -8.61 1.38
CA ALA A 97 -0.31 -7.80 0.74
C ALA A 97 0.47 -8.61 -0.30
N PHE A 98 0.77 -9.87 -0.01
CA PHE A 98 1.39 -10.80 -0.96
C PHE A 98 0.49 -11.05 -2.18
N ASN A 99 -0.81 -11.17 -2.01
CA ASN A 99 -1.77 -11.32 -3.11
C ASN A 99 -1.77 -10.09 -4.03
N LEU A 100 -1.67 -8.87 -3.47
CA LEU A 100 -1.50 -7.65 -4.28
C LEU A 100 -0.19 -7.68 -5.07
N LYS A 101 0.92 -8.07 -4.43
CA LYS A 101 2.21 -8.21 -5.11
C LYS A 101 2.12 -9.19 -6.28
N THR A 102 1.54 -10.36 -6.07
CA THR A 102 1.37 -11.40 -7.10
C THR A 102 0.49 -10.90 -8.24
N ALA A 103 -0.66 -10.27 -7.92
CA ALA A 103 -1.53 -9.69 -8.94
C ALA A 103 -0.83 -8.62 -9.78
N ALA A 104 0.05 -7.81 -9.17
CA ALA A 104 0.84 -6.82 -9.91
C ALA A 104 1.90 -7.48 -10.83
N ILE A 105 2.55 -8.56 -10.38
CA ILE A 105 3.49 -9.33 -11.21
C ILE A 105 2.77 -9.90 -12.43
N ASP A 106 1.64 -10.58 -12.22
CA ASP A 106 0.84 -11.19 -13.27
C ASP A 106 0.32 -10.14 -14.26
N ALA A 107 -0.17 -9.02 -13.73
CA ALA A 107 -0.64 -7.88 -14.50
C ALA A 107 0.46 -7.30 -15.41
N GLY A 108 1.70 -7.20 -14.91
CA GLY A 108 2.84 -6.73 -15.69
C GLY A 108 3.16 -7.65 -16.88
N GLY A 109 2.94 -8.95 -16.74
CA GLY A 109 3.07 -9.94 -17.82
C GLY A 109 1.92 -9.89 -18.84
N LEU A 110 0.71 -9.62 -18.36
CA LEU A 110 -0.51 -9.57 -19.19
C LEU A 110 -0.67 -8.24 -19.94
N LEU A 111 -0.08 -7.16 -19.46
CA LEU A 111 -0.17 -5.85 -20.08
C LEU A 111 0.69 -5.77 -21.34
N VAL A 112 0.06 -5.82 -22.50
CA VAL A 112 0.72 -5.76 -23.81
C VAL A 112 0.26 -4.57 -24.66
N ASP A 113 -0.96 -4.11 -24.46
CA ASP A 113 -1.59 -3.01 -25.20
C ASP A 113 -2.70 -2.34 -24.37
N LYS A 114 -3.38 -1.37 -24.98
CA LYS A 114 -4.49 -0.66 -24.33
C LYS A 114 -5.68 -1.58 -24.04
N ASP A 115 -5.94 -2.57 -24.85
CA ASP A 115 -7.11 -3.45 -24.71
C ASP A 115 -6.94 -4.37 -23.49
N SER A 116 -5.72 -4.77 -23.15
CA SER A 116 -5.40 -5.57 -21.96
C SER A 116 -5.48 -4.75 -20.65
N LEU A 117 -5.52 -3.43 -20.72
CA LEU A 117 -5.42 -2.54 -19.56
C LEU A 117 -6.61 -2.68 -18.59
N LYS A 118 -7.82 -2.91 -19.11
CA LYS A 118 -9.02 -3.09 -18.28
C LYS A 118 -8.90 -4.28 -17.36
N ASP A 119 -8.50 -5.43 -17.88
CA ASP A 119 -8.40 -6.68 -17.09
C ASP A 119 -7.28 -6.58 -16.07
N VAL A 120 -6.18 -5.94 -16.42
CA VAL A 120 -5.05 -5.64 -15.53
C VAL A 120 -5.51 -4.78 -14.35
N ILE A 121 -6.21 -3.68 -14.59
CA ILE A 121 -6.73 -2.79 -13.53
C ILE A 121 -7.71 -3.54 -12.63
N MET A 122 -8.62 -4.33 -13.20
CA MET A 122 -9.61 -5.09 -12.44
C MET A 122 -8.94 -6.14 -11.54
N SER A 123 -7.93 -6.84 -12.04
CA SER A 123 -7.24 -7.88 -11.27
C SER A 123 -6.50 -7.29 -10.05
N ILE A 124 -5.78 -6.19 -10.22
CA ILE A 124 -5.13 -5.49 -9.11
C ILE A 124 -6.17 -4.91 -8.15
N GLY A 125 -7.19 -4.22 -8.65
CA GLY A 125 -8.24 -3.60 -7.85
C GLY A 125 -9.01 -4.60 -6.97
N LYS A 126 -9.20 -5.82 -7.43
CA LYS A 126 -9.82 -6.90 -6.64
C LYS A 126 -9.02 -7.22 -5.38
N THR A 127 -7.69 -7.24 -5.45
CA THR A 127 -6.84 -7.49 -4.28
C THR A 127 -6.84 -6.30 -3.31
N CYS A 128 -6.87 -5.06 -3.82
CA CYS A 128 -7.04 -3.87 -2.99
C CYS A 128 -8.34 -3.94 -2.18
N LYS A 129 -9.45 -4.26 -2.82
CA LYS A 129 -10.76 -4.41 -2.18
C LYS A 129 -10.77 -5.53 -1.15
N SER A 130 -10.17 -6.67 -1.44
CA SER A 130 -10.11 -7.82 -0.54
C SER A 130 -9.41 -7.50 0.79
N CYS A 131 -8.35 -6.70 0.76
CA CYS A 131 -7.64 -6.25 1.95
C CYS A 131 -8.41 -5.13 2.67
N HIS A 132 -8.81 -4.10 1.95
CA HIS A 132 -9.46 -2.92 2.53
C HIS A 132 -10.82 -3.22 3.16
N SER A 133 -11.58 -4.20 2.64
CA SER A 133 -12.86 -4.60 3.23
C SER A 133 -12.73 -5.18 4.64
N VAL A 134 -11.54 -5.66 5.02
CA VAL A 134 -11.26 -6.25 6.33
C VAL A 134 -10.49 -5.28 7.24
N TYR A 135 -9.48 -4.60 6.71
CA TYR A 135 -8.45 -3.91 7.48
C TYR A 135 -8.49 -2.38 7.39
N ARG A 136 -9.43 -1.81 6.64
CA ARG A 136 -9.61 -0.37 6.51
C ARG A 136 -11.01 0.06 6.96
N ASN A 137 -11.10 1.21 7.70
CA ASN A 137 -12.36 1.87 8.05
C ASN A 137 -12.99 2.54 6.84
#